data_0c37461de1dcb479adb69476d2afe7ca
#
_entry.id   0c37461de1dcb479adb69476d2afe7ca
#
_cell.length_a   1.000
_cell.length_b   1.000
_cell.length_c   1.000
_cell.angle_alpha   90.00
_cell.angle_beta   90.00
_cell.angle_gamma   90.00
#
_symmetry.space_group_name_H-M   'P 1'
#
loop_
_entity.id
_entity.type
_entity.pdbx_description
1 polymer ?
#
loop_
_entity_poly.entity_id
_entity_poly.type
_entity_poly.pdbx_seq_one_letter_code
_entity_poly.pdbx_strand_id
1 'polypeptide(L)'
;MSKIHGYRKYRPRSQPAYDFPPYASTAKRHPTRPLVIAPQTLSEITGPVFGYDDLKPTDNDLTRQHRGEPIGERILVSGRVLDENGRPVPHTLVEVWQANAAGRYPHKADQHDAPLDPNFSGAGRTLTDAKGHYRFVTVRPGEYPWRNHYNAWRPAHIHFSLFGRAFLTRLVTQMYFPGDPLLTLDPMYMSIPDPKGRQRLVSQFDLENTVPEHALAYRFDIVLRGRAATPMEKS
;
A
#
# COMPACT_ATOMS: atom_id res chain seq x y z
N MET A 1 -13.34 -31.02 2.87
CA MET A 1 -12.48 -29.89 2.45
C MET A 1 -11.05 -30.39 2.37
N SER A 2 -10.46 -30.50 1.18
CA SER A 2 -9.07 -30.89 1.02
C SER A 2 -8.17 -29.80 1.65
N LYS A 3 -7.26 -30.23 2.53
CA LYS A 3 -6.24 -29.35 3.10
C LYS A 3 -5.25 -29.06 1.97
N ILE A 4 -5.26 -27.84 1.44
CA ILE A 4 -4.21 -27.38 0.55
C ILE A 4 -2.96 -27.22 1.43
N HIS A 5 -1.95 -28.06 1.20
CA HIS A 5 -0.69 -28.02 1.93
C HIS A 5 -0.04 -26.64 1.75
N GLY A 6 0.32 -25.99 2.86
CA GLY A 6 1.01 -24.70 2.86
C GLY A 6 0.11 -23.44 2.87
N TYR A 7 -1.20 -23.56 2.65
CA TYR A 7 -2.09 -22.41 2.72
C TYR A 7 -2.47 -22.07 4.16
N ARG A 8 -2.06 -20.90 4.64
CA ARG A 8 -2.48 -20.35 5.94
C ARG A 8 -3.58 -19.33 5.72
N LYS A 9 -4.76 -19.61 6.26
CA LYS A 9 -5.91 -18.69 6.18
C LYS A 9 -5.60 -17.38 6.89
N TYR A 10 -6.11 -16.30 6.33
CA TYR A 10 -6.20 -15.00 7.02
C TYR A 10 -7.00 -15.14 8.31
N ARG A 11 -6.76 -14.24 9.25
CA ARG A 11 -7.66 -14.08 10.39
C ARG A 11 -9.07 -13.74 9.86
N PRO A 12 -10.14 -14.39 10.38
CA PRO A 12 -11.50 -14.06 9.95
C PRO A 12 -11.75 -12.56 10.01
N ARG A 13 -12.38 -12.02 8.98
CA ARG A 13 -12.78 -10.62 8.85
C ARG A 13 -11.62 -9.60 8.82
N SER A 14 -10.36 -10.04 8.69
CA SER A 14 -9.20 -9.15 8.62
C SER A 14 -8.87 -8.65 7.20
N GLN A 15 -9.62 -9.08 6.21
CA GLN A 15 -9.54 -8.60 4.83
C GLN A 15 -10.78 -7.76 4.49
N PRO A 16 -10.71 -6.84 3.50
CA PRO A 16 -11.87 -6.08 3.04
C PRO A 16 -13.03 -6.97 2.61
N ALA A 17 -14.26 -6.54 2.87
CA ALA A 17 -15.43 -7.18 2.31
C ALA A 17 -15.45 -7.03 0.78
N TYR A 18 -15.93 -8.06 0.06
CA TYR A 18 -16.07 -7.97 -1.41
C TYR A 18 -17.15 -6.98 -1.82
N ASP A 19 -18.30 -7.05 -1.15
CA ASP A 19 -19.39 -6.08 -1.26
C ASP A 19 -19.44 -5.24 0.01
N PHE A 20 -19.32 -3.93 -0.15
CA PHE A 20 -19.38 -2.97 0.94
C PHE A 20 -20.15 -1.74 0.47
N PRO A 21 -21.47 -1.65 0.71
CA PRO A 21 -22.32 -0.60 0.16
C PRO A 21 -21.82 0.85 0.33
N PRO A 22 -21.19 1.23 1.45
CA PRO A 22 -20.57 2.56 1.56
C PRO A 22 -19.47 2.84 0.54
N TYR A 23 -18.83 1.79 -0.04
CA TYR A 23 -17.92 1.88 -1.17
C TYR A 23 -18.67 1.52 -2.45
N ALA A 24 -19.32 2.52 -3.05
CA ALA A 24 -20.34 2.33 -4.09
C ALA A 24 -19.91 1.42 -5.25
N SER A 25 -18.65 1.49 -5.71
CA SER A 25 -18.20 0.66 -6.85
C SER A 25 -18.08 -0.83 -6.53
N THR A 26 -18.09 -1.25 -5.27
CA THR A 26 -18.04 -2.68 -4.91
C THR A 26 -19.25 -3.44 -5.43
N ALA A 27 -20.41 -2.81 -5.53
CA ALA A 27 -21.63 -3.41 -6.08
C ALA A 27 -21.46 -3.91 -7.52
N LYS A 28 -20.55 -3.30 -8.32
CA LYS A 28 -20.34 -3.64 -9.74
C LYS A 28 -19.22 -4.65 -9.98
N ARG A 29 -18.39 -4.93 -8.98
CA ARG A 29 -17.15 -5.72 -9.15
C ARG A 29 -16.97 -6.86 -8.15
N HIS A 30 -17.89 -7.04 -7.20
CA HIS A 30 -17.82 -8.16 -6.27
C HIS A 30 -18.27 -9.48 -6.94
N PRO A 31 -17.73 -10.62 -6.49
CA PRO A 31 -18.19 -11.91 -6.96
C PRO A 31 -19.66 -12.15 -6.56
N THR A 32 -20.49 -12.54 -7.51
CA THR A 32 -21.91 -12.88 -7.27
C THR A 32 -22.09 -14.36 -6.91
N ARG A 33 -21.04 -15.16 -7.04
CA ARG A 33 -21.02 -16.60 -6.70
C ARG A 33 -19.93 -16.88 -5.67
N PRO A 34 -20.07 -17.96 -4.86
CA PRO A 34 -19.01 -18.36 -3.95
C PRO A 34 -17.69 -18.58 -4.67
N LEU A 35 -16.59 -18.11 -4.07
CA LEU A 35 -15.25 -18.31 -4.60
C LEU A 35 -14.85 -19.79 -4.49
N VAL A 36 -14.26 -20.31 -5.55
CA VAL A 36 -13.70 -21.65 -5.62
C VAL A 36 -12.18 -21.54 -5.57
N ILE A 37 -11.56 -22.29 -4.64
CA ILE A 37 -10.10 -22.38 -4.58
C ILE A 37 -9.67 -23.38 -5.65
N ALA A 38 -9.03 -22.87 -6.72
CA ALA A 38 -8.43 -23.71 -7.74
C ALA A 38 -7.04 -24.22 -7.29
N PRO A 39 -6.62 -25.42 -7.72
CA PRO A 39 -5.23 -25.85 -7.56
C PRO A 39 -4.28 -24.89 -8.29
N GLN A 40 -3.12 -24.64 -7.70
CA GLN A 40 -2.09 -23.83 -8.36
C GLN A 40 -1.52 -24.55 -9.56
N THR A 41 -1.35 -23.82 -10.66
CA THR A 41 -0.69 -24.30 -11.86
C THR A 41 0.77 -23.85 -11.92
N LEU A 42 1.56 -24.45 -12.82
CA LEU A 42 2.96 -24.07 -12.98
C LEU A 42 3.12 -22.61 -13.40
N SER A 43 2.23 -22.08 -14.22
CA SER A 43 2.25 -20.67 -14.67
C SER A 43 2.03 -19.67 -13.52
N GLU A 44 1.34 -20.05 -12.48
CA GLU A 44 1.14 -19.21 -11.29
C GLU A 44 2.36 -19.26 -10.35
N ILE A 45 3.14 -20.35 -10.42
CA ILE A 45 4.37 -20.52 -9.64
C ILE A 45 5.57 -19.85 -10.33
N THR A 46 5.57 -19.82 -11.67
CA THR A 46 6.66 -19.31 -12.50
C THR A 46 6.32 -17.96 -13.16
N GLY A 47 5.53 -17.14 -12.54
CA GLY A 47 5.13 -15.82 -13.07
C GLY A 47 6.33 -14.98 -13.53
N PRO A 48 6.12 -13.99 -14.40
CA PRO A 48 7.20 -13.20 -14.99
C PRO A 48 8.03 -12.53 -13.91
N VAL A 49 9.35 -12.59 -14.07
CA VAL A 49 10.30 -11.84 -13.25
C VAL A 49 10.22 -10.39 -13.69
N PHE A 50 9.72 -9.52 -12.83
CA PHE A 50 9.73 -8.08 -13.09
C PHE A 50 11.15 -7.52 -13.06
N GLY A 51 11.43 -6.54 -13.96
CA GLY A 51 12.66 -5.83 -14.20
C GLY A 51 13.40 -5.30 -12.98
N TYR A 52 13.99 -6.21 -12.20
CA TYR A 52 14.87 -5.85 -11.09
C TYR A 52 16.10 -5.06 -11.57
N ASP A 53 16.48 -5.25 -12.83
CA ASP A 53 17.65 -4.61 -13.45
C ASP A 53 17.38 -3.16 -13.87
N ASP A 54 16.13 -2.72 -13.86
CA ASP A 54 15.72 -1.36 -14.26
C ASP A 54 15.66 -0.36 -13.10
N LEU A 55 16.06 -0.78 -11.88
CA LEU A 55 16.03 0.10 -10.70
C LEU A 55 17.17 1.13 -10.75
N LYS A 56 16.77 2.40 -10.62
CA LYS A 56 17.73 3.52 -10.51
C LYS A 56 18.00 3.86 -9.05
N PRO A 57 19.17 4.40 -8.70
CA PRO A 57 19.51 4.77 -7.33
C PRO A 57 18.55 5.78 -6.69
N THR A 58 17.82 6.56 -7.49
CA THR A 58 16.88 7.58 -7.03
C THR A 58 15.42 7.11 -7.04
N ASP A 59 15.13 5.89 -7.46
CA ASP A 59 13.75 5.41 -7.58
C ASP A 59 13.01 5.33 -6.22
N ASN A 60 13.74 5.24 -5.12
CA ASN A 60 13.19 5.25 -3.77
C ASN A 60 13.23 6.64 -3.09
N ASP A 61 13.72 7.67 -3.77
CA ASP A 61 13.67 9.05 -3.31
C ASP A 61 12.82 9.89 -4.27
N LEU A 62 11.52 9.99 -3.97
CA LEU A 62 10.56 10.69 -4.79
C LEU A 62 10.79 12.21 -4.79
N THR A 63 11.60 12.72 -3.86
CA THR A 63 11.92 14.14 -3.76
C THR A 63 13.09 14.55 -4.67
N ARG A 64 13.78 13.58 -5.29
CA ARG A 64 14.97 13.80 -6.14
C ARG A 64 14.81 13.31 -7.57
N GLN A 65 13.59 13.04 -8.00
CA GLN A 65 13.30 12.58 -9.36
C GLN A 65 13.21 13.73 -10.38
N HIS A 66 13.14 14.98 -9.91
CA HIS A 66 13.08 16.20 -10.69
C HIS A 66 14.23 17.15 -10.33
N ARG A 67 14.40 18.24 -11.10
CA ARG A 67 15.44 19.23 -10.83
C ARG A 67 15.16 20.10 -9.61
N GLY A 68 13.89 20.41 -9.39
CA GLY A 68 13.42 21.18 -8.22
C GLY A 68 12.96 20.27 -7.10
N GLU A 69 12.82 20.84 -5.91
CA GLU A 69 12.24 20.13 -4.77
C GLU A 69 10.71 20.15 -4.83
N PRO A 70 10.03 19.05 -4.44
CA PRO A 70 8.58 19.03 -4.34
C PRO A 70 8.11 19.85 -3.15
N ILE A 71 6.89 20.38 -3.28
CA ILE A 71 6.21 21.13 -2.22
C ILE A 71 5.62 20.13 -1.21
N GLY A 72 5.80 20.39 0.09
CA GLY A 72 5.17 19.64 1.16
C GLY A 72 6.13 19.20 2.25
N GLU A 73 5.58 18.58 3.28
CA GLU A 73 6.33 18.01 4.38
C GLU A 73 7.10 16.76 3.91
N ARG A 74 8.43 16.79 3.97
CA ARG A 74 9.25 15.63 3.64
C ARG A 74 9.10 14.55 4.72
N ILE A 75 8.91 13.32 4.28
CA ILE A 75 8.79 12.16 5.17
C ILE A 75 9.70 11.02 4.73
N LEU A 76 10.10 10.21 5.70
CA LEU A 76 10.76 8.93 5.52
C LEU A 76 9.75 7.81 5.80
N VAL A 77 9.57 6.92 4.86
CA VAL A 77 8.72 5.73 5.04
C VAL A 77 9.61 4.51 4.97
N SER A 78 9.64 3.74 6.03
CA SER A 78 10.44 2.52 6.12
C SER A 78 9.62 1.38 6.69
N GLY A 79 10.09 0.15 6.53
CA GLY A 79 9.44 -1.02 7.10
C GLY A 79 10.12 -2.30 6.64
N ARG A 80 9.50 -3.42 7.00
CA ARG A 80 9.96 -4.76 6.63
C ARG A 80 8.86 -5.51 5.92
N VAL A 81 9.24 -6.29 4.92
CA VAL A 81 8.39 -7.30 4.31
C VAL A 81 8.65 -8.62 5.00
N LEU A 82 7.60 -9.23 5.55
CA LEU A 82 7.66 -10.43 6.39
C LEU A 82 6.73 -11.51 5.83
N ASP A 83 7.11 -12.78 6.05
CA ASP A 83 6.23 -13.93 5.85
C ASP A 83 5.28 -14.12 7.04
N GLU A 84 4.45 -15.17 7.00
CA GLU A 84 3.50 -15.54 8.06
C GLU A 84 4.14 -15.99 9.38
N ASN A 85 5.45 -16.23 9.39
CA ASN A 85 6.22 -16.63 10.56
C ASN A 85 7.06 -15.49 11.12
N GLY A 86 6.93 -14.27 10.55
CA GLY A 86 7.74 -13.12 10.91
C GLY A 86 9.17 -13.14 10.35
N ARG A 87 9.46 -14.01 9.39
CA ARG A 87 10.76 -14.07 8.74
C ARG A 87 10.84 -13.02 7.64
N PRO A 88 12.00 -12.35 7.47
CA PRO A 88 12.20 -11.37 6.42
C PRO A 88 12.07 -12.00 5.02
N VAL A 89 11.48 -11.26 4.10
CA VAL A 89 11.39 -11.63 2.68
C VAL A 89 12.29 -10.69 1.89
N PRO A 90 13.52 -11.13 1.53
CA PRO A 90 14.46 -10.32 0.77
C PRO A 90 14.11 -10.25 -0.71
N HIS A 91 14.72 -9.28 -1.40
CA HIS A 91 14.60 -9.07 -2.85
C HIS A 91 13.15 -8.99 -3.35
N THR A 92 12.25 -8.44 -2.52
CA THR A 92 10.88 -8.11 -2.90
C THR A 92 10.89 -6.74 -3.55
N LEU A 93 10.34 -6.63 -4.76
CA LEU A 93 10.09 -5.34 -5.37
C LEU A 93 8.92 -4.68 -4.64
N VAL A 94 9.16 -3.51 -4.11
CA VAL A 94 8.17 -2.66 -3.47
C VAL A 94 8.00 -1.42 -4.32
N GLU A 95 6.82 -1.21 -4.85
CA GLU A 95 6.42 -0.01 -5.58
C GLU A 95 5.45 0.80 -4.71
N VAL A 96 5.56 2.12 -4.79
CA VAL A 96 4.65 3.06 -4.13
C VAL A 96 4.09 4.06 -5.12
N TRP A 97 2.84 4.51 -4.88
CA TRP A 97 2.29 5.69 -5.56
C TRP A 97 1.36 6.44 -4.62
N GLN A 98 1.28 7.75 -4.81
CA GLN A 98 0.54 8.64 -3.94
C GLN A 98 0.15 9.96 -4.65
N ALA A 99 -0.79 10.68 -4.06
CA ALA A 99 -1.04 12.08 -4.40
C ALA A 99 0.12 12.99 -3.96
N ASN A 100 0.24 14.18 -4.52
CA ASN A 100 1.14 15.21 -4.00
C ASN A 100 0.61 15.78 -2.66
N ALA A 101 1.32 16.74 -2.07
CA ALA A 101 0.93 17.35 -0.80
C ALA A 101 -0.42 18.09 -0.85
N ALA A 102 -0.88 18.50 -2.03
CA ALA A 102 -2.19 19.11 -2.23
C ALA A 102 -3.32 18.09 -2.51
N GLY A 103 -3.06 16.79 -2.42
CA GLY A 103 -4.04 15.74 -2.71
C GLY A 103 -4.32 15.54 -4.20
N ARG A 104 -3.38 15.89 -5.09
CA ARG A 104 -3.54 15.77 -6.55
C ARG A 104 -2.65 14.69 -7.14
N TYR A 105 -3.22 13.85 -8.02
CA TYR A 105 -2.47 12.89 -8.85
C TYR A 105 -2.17 13.46 -10.24
N PRO A 106 -1.00 13.19 -10.82
CA PRO A 106 -0.70 13.55 -12.20
C PRO A 106 -1.38 12.60 -13.20
N HIS A 107 -2.65 12.26 -12.98
CA HIS A 107 -3.41 11.30 -13.79
C HIS A 107 -4.60 11.97 -14.45
N LYS A 108 -4.88 11.62 -15.72
CA LYS A 108 -5.96 12.21 -16.53
C LYS A 108 -7.37 12.08 -15.92
N ALA A 109 -7.60 11.02 -15.16
CA ALA A 109 -8.89 10.78 -14.49
C ALA A 109 -9.05 11.57 -13.18
N ASP A 110 -7.98 12.13 -12.63
CA ASP A 110 -8.08 12.98 -11.46
C ASP A 110 -8.61 14.36 -11.86
N GLN A 111 -9.78 14.72 -11.32
CA GLN A 111 -10.46 15.99 -11.56
C GLN A 111 -10.45 16.90 -10.34
N HIS A 112 -9.61 16.60 -9.34
CA HIS A 112 -9.47 17.46 -8.16
C HIS A 112 -8.91 18.82 -8.57
N ASP A 113 -9.56 19.88 -8.13
CA ASP A 113 -9.14 21.27 -8.39
C ASP A 113 -8.06 21.72 -7.39
N ALA A 114 -6.96 20.96 -7.37
CA ALA A 114 -5.77 21.27 -6.60
C ALA A 114 -4.57 21.34 -7.56
N PRO A 115 -3.52 22.11 -7.23
CA PRO A 115 -2.38 22.28 -8.11
C PRO A 115 -1.59 20.97 -8.28
N LEU A 116 -1.11 20.72 -9.49
CA LEU A 116 -0.05 19.74 -9.72
C LEU A 116 1.28 20.32 -9.24
N ASP A 117 2.12 19.48 -8.69
CA ASP A 117 3.51 19.83 -8.36
C ASP A 117 4.41 19.42 -9.53
N PRO A 118 5.09 20.36 -10.22
CA PRO A 118 5.95 20.06 -11.35
C PRO A 118 7.21 19.26 -10.97
N ASN A 119 7.51 19.19 -9.67
CA ASN A 119 8.69 18.49 -9.13
C ASN A 119 8.33 17.17 -8.42
N PHE A 120 7.10 16.67 -8.61
CA PHE A 120 6.65 15.44 -7.94
C PHE A 120 5.84 14.54 -8.86
N SER A 121 6.40 13.35 -9.16
CA SER A 121 5.70 12.32 -9.95
C SER A 121 4.77 11.45 -9.11
N GLY A 122 5.03 11.36 -7.81
CA GLY A 122 4.25 10.57 -6.87
C GLY A 122 4.44 9.06 -6.95
N ALA A 123 5.42 8.56 -7.69
CA ALA A 123 5.68 7.12 -7.83
C ALA A 123 7.15 6.79 -7.58
N GLY A 124 7.39 5.66 -6.91
CA GLY A 124 8.73 5.19 -6.60
C GLY A 124 8.79 3.67 -6.42
N ARG A 125 9.99 3.12 -6.39
CA ARG A 125 10.20 1.67 -6.22
C ARG A 125 11.55 1.37 -5.59
N THR A 126 11.64 0.23 -4.91
CA THR A 126 12.87 -0.28 -4.30
C THR A 126 12.82 -1.80 -4.14
N LEU A 127 13.96 -2.42 -3.88
CA LEU A 127 14.02 -3.81 -3.42
C LEU A 127 14.23 -3.87 -1.92
N THR A 128 13.64 -4.87 -1.27
CA THR A 128 13.99 -5.18 0.12
C THR A 128 15.40 -5.75 0.20
N ASP A 129 16.12 -5.37 1.25
CA ASP A 129 17.44 -5.91 1.58
C ASP A 129 17.39 -7.36 2.08
N ALA A 130 18.54 -7.93 2.45
CA ALA A 130 18.65 -9.28 3.00
C ALA A 130 17.85 -9.50 4.30
N LYS A 131 17.52 -8.44 5.01
CA LYS A 131 16.71 -8.44 6.24
C LYS A 131 15.25 -8.05 5.99
N GLY A 132 14.85 -7.94 4.71
CA GLY A 132 13.51 -7.57 4.30
C GLY A 132 13.17 -6.08 4.45
N HIS A 133 14.14 -5.20 4.75
CA HIS A 133 13.87 -3.77 4.91
C HIS A 133 13.70 -3.07 3.57
N TYR A 134 12.83 -2.09 3.54
CA TYR A 134 12.67 -1.11 2.49
C TYR A 134 12.63 0.31 3.05
N ARG A 135 12.91 1.31 2.23
CA ARG A 135 12.88 2.72 2.61
C ARG A 135 12.55 3.59 1.39
N PHE A 136 11.70 4.59 1.62
CA PHE A 136 11.38 5.67 0.69
C PHE A 136 11.58 7.02 1.34
N VAL A 137 11.98 8.00 0.54
CA VAL A 137 11.89 9.43 0.86
C VAL A 137 10.81 10.02 -0.03
N THR A 138 9.85 10.73 0.56
CA THR A 138 8.75 11.34 -0.20
C THR A 138 8.22 12.58 0.52
N VAL A 139 7.15 13.19 0.00
CA VAL A 139 6.37 14.19 0.72
C VAL A 139 5.12 13.54 1.29
N ARG A 140 4.62 14.05 2.41
CA ARG A 140 3.34 13.59 2.95
C ARG A 140 2.23 13.90 1.96
N PRO A 141 1.44 12.91 1.50
CA PRO A 141 0.33 13.16 0.59
C PRO A 141 -0.78 13.95 1.30
N GLY A 142 -1.46 14.79 0.55
CA GLY A 142 -2.70 15.42 1.01
C GLY A 142 -3.91 14.48 0.87
N GLU A 143 -4.95 14.81 1.62
CA GLU A 143 -6.28 14.23 1.47
C GLU A 143 -6.87 14.66 0.12
N TYR A 144 -7.77 13.85 -0.47
CA TYR A 144 -8.37 14.21 -1.74
C TYR A 144 -9.84 13.79 -1.86
N PRO A 145 -10.66 14.52 -2.65
CA PRO A 145 -12.05 14.19 -2.89
C PRO A 145 -12.17 12.93 -3.74
N TRP A 146 -13.12 12.06 -3.36
CA TRP A 146 -13.38 10.82 -4.07
C TRP A 146 -14.88 10.49 -4.04
N ARG A 147 -15.53 10.52 -5.20
CA ARG A 147 -16.99 10.42 -5.32
C ARG A 147 -17.56 9.00 -5.13
N ASN A 148 -16.78 8.09 -4.63
CA ASN A 148 -17.17 6.69 -4.46
C ASN A 148 -17.83 6.38 -3.10
N HIS A 149 -18.11 7.41 -2.31
CA HIS A 149 -18.81 7.33 -1.03
C HIS A 149 -19.45 8.68 -0.64
N TYR A 150 -20.27 8.67 0.40
CA TYR A 150 -21.06 9.84 0.80
C TYR A 150 -20.22 11.03 1.31
N ASN A 151 -19.10 10.75 1.99
CA ASN A 151 -18.20 11.78 2.51
C ASN A 151 -17.43 12.48 1.40
N ALA A 152 -17.19 11.81 0.27
CA ALA A 152 -16.43 12.26 -0.88
C ALA A 152 -14.97 12.69 -0.60
N TRP A 153 -14.40 12.39 0.57
CA TRP A 153 -13.00 12.67 0.93
C TRP A 153 -12.31 11.40 1.42
N ARG A 154 -11.06 11.22 1.00
CA ARG A 154 -10.19 10.15 1.47
C ARG A 154 -9.09 10.71 2.36
N PRO A 155 -8.67 9.98 3.42
CA PRO A 155 -7.52 10.33 4.24
C PRO A 155 -6.22 10.32 3.43
N ALA A 156 -5.20 10.97 3.93
CA ALA A 156 -3.83 10.86 3.41
C ALA A 156 -3.38 9.40 3.40
N HIS A 157 -2.87 8.91 2.25
CA HIS A 157 -2.40 7.53 2.14
C HIS A 157 -1.37 7.35 1.03
N ILE A 158 -0.58 6.30 1.17
CA ILE A 158 0.38 5.86 0.16
C ILE A 158 -0.01 4.44 -0.26
N HIS A 159 -0.16 4.20 -1.55
CA HIS A 159 -0.37 2.87 -2.09
C HIS A 159 0.96 2.10 -2.15
N PHE A 160 0.87 0.82 -1.86
CA PHE A 160 1.97 -0.13 -1.97
C PHE A 160 1.59 -1.29 -2.87
N SER A 161 2.52 -1.69 -3.72
CA SER A 161 2.40 -2.87 -4.56
C SER A 161 3.69 -3.70 -4.43
N LEU A 162 3.53 -4.94 -4.05
CA LEU A 162 4.65 -5.84 -3.81
C LEU A 162 4.64 -7.00 -4.80
N PHE A 163 5.84 -7.26 -5.34
CA PHE A 163 6.13 -8.39 -6.21
C PHE A 163 7.32 -9.16 -5.68
N GLY A 164 7.31 -10.48 -5.74
CA GLY A 164 8.47 -11.24 -5.30
C GLY A 164 8.40 -12.71 -5.67
N ARG A 165 9.55 -13.36 -5.61
CA ARG A 165 9.68 -14.80 -5.87
C ARG A 165 9.02 -15.68 -4.80
N ALA A 166 8.76 -15.11 -3.63
CA ALA A 166 8.24 -15.85 -2.48
C ALA A 166 6.71 -15.90 -2.42
N PHE A 167 6.00 -15.22 -3.31
CA PHE A 167 4.53 -15.18 -3.31
C PHE A 167 3.97 -15.09 -4.74
N LEU A 168 2.85 -15.75 -4.93
CA LEU A 168 2.25 -16.00 -6.25
C LEU A 168 1.34 -14.89 -6.72
N THR A 169 0.92 -14.02 -5.81
CA THR A 169 -0.01 -12.93 -6.08
C THR A 169 0.63 -11.60 -5.73
N ARG A 170 0.43 -10.62 -6.59
CA ARG A 170 0.73 -9.22 -6.28
C ARG A 170 -0.06 -8.81 -5.04
N LEU A 171 0.64 -8.34 -4.00
CA LEU A 171 0.00 -7.66 -2.89
C LEU A 171 -0.15 -6.19 -3.23
N VAL A 172 -1.37 -5.69 -3.27
CA VAL A 172 -1.66 -4.25 -3.32
C VAL A 172 -2.30 -3.86 -2.00
N THR A 173 -1.79 -2.83 -1.35
CA THR A 173 -2.29 -2.34 -0.06
C THR A 173 -2.12 -0.83 0.05
N GLN A 174 -2.64 -0.24 1.11
CA GLN A 174 -2.51 1.19 1.39
C GLN A 174 -1.95 1.38 2.80
N MET A 175 -1.04 2.32 2.94
CA MET A 175 -0.54 2.82 4.22
C MET A 175 -1.28 4.11 4.56
N TYR A 176 -1.86 4.17 5.74
CA TYR A 176 -2.46 5.38 6.30
C TYR A 176 -1.60 5.98 7.40
N PHE A 177 -1.84 7.25 7.70
CA PHE A 177 -1.13 7.96 8.77
C PHE A 177 -1.88 7.90 10.09
N PRO A 178 -1.18 7.84 11.25
CA PRO A 178 -1.83 7.82 12.55
C PRO A 178 -2.55 9.14 12.84
N GLY A 179 -3.70 9.05 13.48
CA GLY A 179 -4.46 10.22 13.94
C GLY A 179 -5.26 10.97 12.87
N ASP A 180 -5.29 10.47 11.62
CA ASP A 180 -6.09 11.09 10.56
C ASP A 180 -7.60 10.94 10.87
N PRO A 181 -8.34 12.06 10.99
CA PRO A 181 -9.76 12.04 11.34
C PRO A 181 -10.65 11.41 10.26
N LEU A 182 -10.19 11.33 9.01
CA LEU A 182 -10.93 10.74 7.90
C LEU A 182 -10.88 9.20 7.88
N LEU A 183 -10.02 8.55 8.66
CA LEU A 183 -9.89 7.09 8.68
C LEU A 183 -11.21 6.38 8.92
N THR A 184 -12.00 6.84 9.88
CA THR A 184 -13.28 6.23 10.22
C THR A 184 -14.39 6.52 9.20
N LEU A 185 -14.14 7.43 8.30
CA LEU A 185 -15.04 7.82 7.21
C LEU A 185 -14.62 7.21 5.86
N ASP A 186 -13.39 6.69 5.74
CA ASP A 186 -12.91 6.07 4.51
C ASP A 186 -13.53 4.68 4.30
N PRO A 187 -14.35 4.48 3.25
CA PRO A 187 -15.01 3.21 3.01
C PRO A 187 -14.04 2.07 2.68
N MET A 188 -12.84 2.36 2.14
CA MET A 188 -11.84 1.32 1.89
C MET A 188 -11.26 0.79 3.21
N TYR A 189 -10.87 1.68 4.11
CA TYR A 189 -10.41 1.32 5.45
C TYR A 189 -11.52 0.61 6.25
N MET A 190 -12.74 1.13 6.22
CA MET A 190 -13.88 0.58 6.97
C MET A 190 -14.44 -0.71 6.36
N SER A 191 -14.13 -1.04 5.10
CA SER A 191 -14.51 -2.32 4.49
C SER A 191 -13.86 -3.54 5.13
N ILE A 192 -12.83 -3.33 5.98
CA ILE A 192 -12.19 -4.36 6.77
C ILE A 192 -12.90 -4.48 8.11
N PRO A 193 -13.69 -5.54 8.37
CA PRO A 193 -14.53 -5.61 9.57
C PRO A 193 -13.75 -5.74 10.88
N ASP A 194 -12.57 -6.40 10.87
CA ASP A 194 -11.74 -6.59 12.07
C ASP A 194 -10.90 -5.33 12.36
N PRO A 195 -11.09 -4.66 13.51
CA PRO A 195 -10.28 -3.49 13.88
C PRO A 195 -8.77 -3.77 13.90
N LYS A 196 -8.37 -4.98 14.29
CA LYS A 196 -6.95 -5.39 14.26
C LYS A 196 -6.42 -5.52 12.83
N GLY A 197 -7.28 -5.88 11.88
CA GLY A 197 -6.97 -5.85 10.46
C GLY A 197 -6.74 -4.41 9.98
N ARG A 198 -7.69 -3.51 10.28
CA ARG A 198 -7.59 -2.08 9.93
C ARG A 198 -6.32 -1.44 10.48
N GLN A 199 -6.00 -1.73 11.74
CA GLN A 199 -4.84 -1.14 12.40
C GLN A 199 -3.50 -1.50 11.73
N ARG A 200 -3.43 -2.61 11.01
CA ARG A 200 -2.24 -3.00 10.24
C ARG A 200 -2.02 -2.15 8.99
N LEU A 201 -2.98 -1.34 8.61
CA LEU A 201 -2.84 -0.37 7.53
C LEU A 201 -2.37 1.00 8.02
N VAL A 202 -2.33 1.23 9.33
CA VAL A 202 -1.88 2.50 9.90
C VAL A 202 -0.40 2.41 10.24
N SER A 203 0.39 3.31 9.67
CA SER A 203 1.82 3.44 9.99
C SER A 203 2.05 3.87 11.43
N GLN A 204 3.25 3.68 11.92
CA GLN A 204 3.69 4.15 13.23
C GLN A 204 4.68 5.30 13.06
N PHE A 205 4.49 6.38 13.81
CA PHE A 205 5.49 7.43 13.87
C PHE A 205 6.79 6.86 14.45
N ASP A 206 7.90 7.12 13.76
CA ASP A 206 9.22 6.56 14.11
C ASP A 206 10.16 7.70 14.49
N LEU A 207 10.17 8.01 15.79
CA LEU A 207 11.00 9.08 16.33
C LEU A 207 12.50 8.81 16.13
N GLU A 208 12.93 7.56 16.23
CA GLU A 208 14.33 7.17 16.13
C GLU A 208 14.92 7.44 14.74
N ASN A 209 14.13 7.28 13.70
CA ASN A 209 14.52 7.51 12.32
C ASN A 209 14.11 8.89 11.79
N THR A 210 13.42 9.69 12.58
CA THR A 210 13.10 11.09 12.27
C THR A 210 14.39 11.92 12.21
N VAL A 211 14.58 12.66 11.12
CA VAL A 211 15.72 13.56 10.96
C VAL A 211 15.27 14.97 11.32
N PRO A 212 15.77 15.55 12.44
CA PRO A 212 15.38 16.89 12.87
C PRO A 212 15.51 17.93 11.75
N GLU A 213 14.53 18.83 11.65
CA GLU A 213 14.48 19.94 10.68
C GLU A 213 14.48 19.50 9.20
N HIS A 214 14.42 18.18 8.92
CA HIS A 214 14.49 17.64 7.57
C HIS A 214 13.32 16.76 7.18
N ALA A 215 13.03 15.70 7.96
CA ALA A 215 11.95 14.76 7.61
C ALA A 215 11.43 13.98 8.81
N LEU A 216 10.12 13.87 8.95
CA LEU A 216 9.47 12.96 9.90
C LEU A 216 9.50 11.52 9.37
N ALA A 217 9.72 10.55 10.26
CA ALA A 217 9.75 9.15 9.85
C ALA A 217 8.49 8.37 10.26
N TYR A 218 8.10 7.45 9.41
CA TYR A 218 6.98 6.52 9.62
C TYR A 218 7.41 5.10 9.30
N ARG A 219 7.02 4.16 10.18
CA ARG A 219 7.27 2.73 9.98
C ARG A 219 5.98 2.02 9.56
N PHE A 220 6.09 1.19 8.51
CA PHE A 220 5.00 0.40 8.00
C PHE A 220 5.50 -1.01 7.63
N ASP A 221 5.30 -1.97 8.52
CA ASP A 221 5.68 -3.37 8.27
C ASP A 221 4.57 -4.09 7.50
N ILE A 222 4.94 -4.88 6.51
CA ILE A 222 4.02 -5.60 5.61
C ILE A 222 4.20 -7.10 5.81
N VAL A 223 3.12 -7.78 6.20
CA VAL A 223 3.07 -9.25 6.34
C VAL A 223 2.29 -9.81 5.16
N LEU A 224 2.93 -10.65 4.34
CA LEU A 224 2.39 -11.09 3.05
C LEU A 224 1.18 -12.03 3.18
N ARG A 225 1.13 -12.88 4.20
CA ARG A 225 0.07 -13.88 4.37
C ARG A 225 -0.10 -14.34 5.81
N GLY A 226 -1.11 -15.20 6.04
CA GLY A 226 -1.38 -15.80 7.35
C GLY A 226 -2.25 -14.92 8.25
N ARG A 227 -2.29 -15.24 9.54
CA ARG A 227 -3.21 -14.59 10.50
C ARG A 227 -2.91 -13.12 10.75
N ALA A 228 -1.64 -12.76 10.60
CA ALA A 228 -1.16 -11.38 10.78
C ALA A 228 -1.01 -10.62 9.45
N ALA A 229 -1.49 -11.19 8.35
CA ALA A 229 -1.34 -10.57 7.03
C ALA A 229 -1.86 -9.14 6.99
N THR A 230 -1.12 -8.30 6.30
CA THR A 230 -1.57 -6.95 5.93
C THR A 230 -2.79 -7.07 5.01
N PRO A 231 -3.88 -6.35 5.27
CA PRO A 231 -5.05 -6.39 4.40
C PRO A 231 -4.71 -5.94 2.98
N MET A 232 -5.26 -6.64 2.00
CA MET A 232 -5.07 -6.33 0.60
C MET A 232 -6.18 -5.39 0.12
N GLU A 233 -5.81 -4.37 -0.65
CA GLU A 233 -6.77 -3.58 -1.40
C GLU A 233 -7.44 -4.49 -2.44
N LYS A 234 -8.74 -4.56 -2.42
CA LYS A 234 -9.52 -5.28 -3.43
C LYS A 234 -10.00 -4.28 -4.46
N SER A 235 -9.28 -4.20 -5.55
CA SER A 235 -9.65 -3.42 -6.73
C SER A 235 -10.66 -4.16 -7.60
#